data_667f00bf477dc1c0092f199e13002c88
#
_entry.id   667f00bf477dc1c0092f199e13002c88
#
_cell.length_a   1.000
_cell.length_b   1.000
_cell.length_c   1.000
_cell.angle_alpha   90.00
_cell.angle_beta   90.00
_cell.angle_gamma   90.00
#
_symmetry.space_group_name_H-M   'P 1'
#
loop_
_entity.id
_entity.type
_entity.pdbx_description
1 polymer ?
#
loop_
_entity_poly.entity_id
_entity_poly.type
_entity_poly.pdbx_seq_one_letter_code
_entity_poly.pdbx_strand_id
1 'polypeptide(L)'
;MKIGFVATSILGLIVLLNACTKDRMPTLVELDNQLENSIQGKSPNGTLDFYVLPNENDLHLIPQDPKNPLTPQKVELGKLMYHDTGLGQDPMKEAGRGTYSCASCHVSEAGFRPGNFQGIADGGVNFGIGGEDRVKNTLYSDDELDVQSARPLSMVNVAYVSNTFWNGQFGGGNVNEGTEDVWDLRDDTELNHLGFEGIETQNMDGLIAHRITINKELLDEYGYTFLFDQVFADVPVEERYTIATASLAFSAYIRTILANRAPFQDWLKGDREALGYEEKKGAILFFEKAQCIQCHYNQNLGSSEFHALGVTDMDQIPSYNTSPDDRRNLGRG
;
A
#
# COMPACT_ATOMS: atom_id res chain seq x y z
N MET A 1 -1.70 45.01 63.46
CA MET A 1 -1.07 44.97 62.16
C MET A 1 -0.21 43.70 62.01
N LYS A 2 -0.74 42.46 62.26
CA LYS A 2 -0.02 41.19 62.13
C LYS A 2 -0.80 40.06 61.41
N ILE A 3 -2.03 40.33 60.96
CA ILE A 3 -2.88 39.30 60.32
C ILE A 3 -2.69 39.31 58.77
N GLY A 4 -2.22 40.43 58.18
CA GLY A 4 -2.04 40.51 56.71
C GLY A 4 -0.84 39.75 56.15
N PHE A 5 0.19 39.50 56.94
CA PHE A 5 1.42 38.83 56.44
C PHE A 5 1.26 37.31 56.33
N VAL A 6 0.42 36.69 57.16
CA VAL A 6 0.21 35.22 57.13
C VAL A 6 -0.68 34.81 55.96
N ALA A 7 -1.69 35.63 55.61
CA ALA A 7 -2.59 35.36 54.50
C ALA A 7 -1.86 35.44 53.14
N THR A 8 -0.92 36.38 52.97
CA THR A 8 -0.14 36.50 51.70
C THR A 8 0.88 35.35 51.53
N SER A 9 1.45 34.84 52.64
CA SER A 9 2.38 33.72 52.59
C SER A 9 1.70 32.39 52.26
N ILE A 10 0.46 32.19 52.76
CA ILE A 10 -0.34 30.97 52.47
C ILE A 10 -0.81 30.98 51.03
N LEU A 11 -1.24 32.13 50.50
CA LEU A 11 -1.66 32.23 49.11
C LEU A 11 -0.48 32.01 48.11
N GLY A 12 0.72 32.52 48.45
CA GLY A 12 1.94 32.26 47.68
C GLY A 12 2.36 30.78 47.70
N LEU A 13 2.18 30.09 48.83
CA LEU A 13 2.51 28.65 48.95
C LEU A 13 1.53 27.79 48.15
N ILE A 14 0.24 28.14 48.11
CA ILE A 14 -0.79 27.42 47.34
C ILE A 14 -0.54 27.59 45.82
N VAL A 15 -0.11 28.76 45.38
CA VAL A 15 0.22 29.01 43.94
C VAL A 15 1.48 28.24 43.54
N LEU A 16 2.49 28.13 44.39
CA LEU A 16 3.70 27.36 44.11
C LEU A 16 3.45 25.85 44.09
N LEU A 17 2.53 25.32 44.88
CA LEU A 17 2.16 23.90 44.89
C LEU A 17 1.37 23.53 43.63
N ASN A 18 0.60 24.44 43.03
CA ASN A 18 -0.09 24.22 41.76
C ASN A 18 0.83 24.35 40.53
N ALA A 19 1.95 25.09 40.66
CA ALA A 19 2.92 25.20 39.55
C ALA A 19 3.70 23.88 39.34
N CYS A 20 3.94 23.08 40.38
CA CYS A 20 4.63 21.80 40.29
C CYS A 20 3.77 20.66 39.75
N THR A 21 2.46 20.82 39.58
CA THR A 21 1.58 19.77 39.07
C THR A 21 1.50 19.76 37.54
N LYS A 22 2.06 20.76 36.85
CA LYS A 22 2.00 20.86 35.38
C LYS A 22 3.04 20.02 34.63
N ASP A 23 4.08 19.55 35.30
CA ASP A 23 5.18 18.79 34.67
C ASP A 23 5.16 17.29 35.00
N ARG A 24 4.07 16.79 35.61
CA ARG A 24 3.94 15.35 35.84
C ARG A 24 3.75 14.63 34.49
N MET A 25 4.63 13.68 34.21
CA MET A 25 4.42 12.78 33.05
C MET A 25 3.12 12.00 33.25
N PRO A 26 2.26 11.92 32.19
CA PRO A 26 1.04 11.14 32.27
C PRO A 26 1.37 9.65 32.44
N THR A 27 0.50 8.93 33.15
CA THR A 27 0.57 7.48 33.26
C THR A 27 0.13 6.81 31.94
N LEU A 28 0.44 5.54 31.74
CA LEU A 28 -0.04 4.78 30.58
C LEU A 28 -1.56 4.79 30.47
N VAL A 29 -2.27 4.66 31.59
CA VAL A 29 -3.75 4.70 31.64
C VAL A 29 -4.29 6.08 31.21
N GLU A 30 -3.64 7.16 31.61
CA GLU A 30 -4.02 8.51 31.22
C GLU A 30 -3.78 8.71 29.70
N LEU A 31 -2.69 8.16 29.17
CA LEU A 31 -2.42 8.18 27.71
C LEU A 31 -3.42 7.32 26.94
N ASP A 32 -3.81 6.14 27.45
CA ASP A 32 -4.84 5.30 26.82
C ASP A 32 -6.17 6.05 26.71
N ASN A 33 -6.62 6.66 27.82
CA ASN A 33 -7.86 7.42 27.83
C ASN A 33 -7.81 8.64 26.89
N GLN A 34 -6.67 9.34 26.84
CA GLN A 34 -6.49 10.47 25.93
C GLN A 34 -6.50 10.00 24.48
N LEU A 35 -5.77 8.96 24.14
CA LEU A 35 -5.71 8.40 22.78
C LEU A 35 -7.08 7.92 22.33
N GLU A 36 -7.81 7.21 23.18
CA GLU A 36 -9.17 6.76 22.90
C GLU A 36 -10.10 7.94 22.56
N ASN A 37 -10.11 8.97 23.41
CA ASN A 37 -10.90 10.18 23.16
C ASN A 37 -10.49 10.90 21.88
N SER A 38 -9.18 10.97 21.60
CA SER A 38 -8.65 11.61 20.39
C SER A 38 -9.12 10.89 19.11
N ILE A 39 -9.06 9.55 19.12
CA ILE A 39 -9.51 8.72 17.98
C ILE A 39 -11.03 8.83 17.82
N GLN A 40 -11.81 8.69 18.89
CA GLN A 40 -13.27 8.80 18.83
C GLN A 40 -13.72 10.17 18.31
N GLY A 41 -13.03 11.24 18.72
CA GLY A 41 -13.31 12.61 18.26
C GLY A 41 -13.00 12.87 16.79
N LYS A 42 -12.24 11.98 16.13
CA LYS A 42 -11.86 12.07 14.70
C LYS A 42 -12.51 10.99 13.86
N SER A 43 -12.98 9.92 14.47
CA SER A 43 -13.65 8.83 13.78
C SER A 43 -15.00 9.28 13.21
N PRO A 44 -15.33 8.98 11.95
CA PRO A 44 -16.61 9.33 11.33
C PRO A 44 -17.83 8.76 12.06
N ASN A 45 -17.69 7.61 12.71
CA ASN A 45 -18.77 6.96 13.48
C ASN A 45 -18.62 7.14 15.00
N GLY A 46 -17.62 7.89 15.46
CA GLY A 46 -17.36 8.14 16.89
C GLY A 46 -16.83 6.94 17.67
N THR A 47 -16.35 5.89 17.00
CA THR A 47 -15.85 4.67 17.65
C THR A 47 -14.41 4.34 17.21
N LEU A 48 -13.71 3.51 18.00
CA LEU A 48 -12.39 2.97 17.63
C LEU A 48 -12.50 1.97 16.47
N ASP A 49 -13.62 1.24 16.39
CA ASP A 49 -13.84 0.17 15.42
C ASP A 49 -13.73 0.65 13.97
N PHE A 50 -13.94 1.96 13.72
CA PHE A 50 -13.74 2.51 12.38
C PHE A 50 -12.33 2.26 11.85
N TYR A 51 -11.29 2.32 12.71
CA TYR A 51 -9.90 2.13 12.31
C TYR A 51 -9.42 0.68 12.47
N VAL A 52 -10.27 -0.24 12.89
CA VAL A 52 -9.94 -1.66 12.94
C VAL A 52 -10.01 -2.24 11.53
N LEU A 53 -8.86 -2.69 11.02
CA LEU A 53 -8.79 -3.35 9.72
C LEU A 53 -9.35 -4.78 9.81
N PRO A 54 -10.05 -5.26 8.76
CA PRO A 54 -10.59 -6.61 8.73
C PRO A 54 -9.48 -7.67 8.77
N ASN A 55 -9.85 -8.90 9.13
CA ASN A 55 -8.97 -10.04 8.92
C ASN A 55 -8.87 -10.34 7.42
N GLU A 56 -7.69 -10.78 6.98
CA GLU A 56 -7.42 -11.11 5.58
C GLU A 56 -8.30 -12.23 5.01
N ASN A 57 -8.99 -13.00 5.87
CA ASN A 57 -9.94 -14.05 5.49
C ASN A 57 -11.39 -13.56 5.47
N ASP A 58 -11.68 -12.41 6.04
CA ASP A 58 -13.01 -11.79 6.05
C ASP A 58 -13.22 -10.98 4.77
N LEU A 59 -13.11 -11.65 3.62
CA LEU A 59 -13.03 -11.04 2.28
C LEU A 59 -14.16 -10.03 2.00
N HIS A 60 -15.35 -10.25 2.56
CA HIS A 60 -16.50 -9.36 2.37
C HIS A 60 -16.39 -8.02 3.09
N LEU A 61 -15.43 -7.88 4.04
CA LEU A 61 -15.14 -6.63 4.75
C LEU A 61 -13.98 -5.85 4.13
N ILE A 62 -13.22 -6.47 3.23
CA ILE A 62 -12.11 -5.82 2.53
C ILE A 62 -12.67 -4.98 1.38
N PRO A 63 -12.27 -3.70 1.23
CA PRO A 63 -12.64 -2.92 0.06
C PRO A 63 -12.26 -3.63 -1.23
N GLN A 64 -13.19 -3.72 -2.17
CA GLN A 64 -13.03 -4.47 -3.41
C GLN A 64 -13.77 -3.81 -4.55
N ASP A 65 -13.25 -4.00 -5.76
CA ASP A 65 -13.93 -3.55 -6.97
C ASP A 65 -15.22 -4.36 -7.19
N PRO A 66 -16.38 -3.71 -7.40
CA PRO A 66 -17.63 -4.41 -7.67
C PRO A 66 -17.58 -5.35 -8.89
N LYS A 67 -16.71 -5.07 -9.86
CA LYS A 67 -16.47 -5.90 -11.06
C LYS A 67 -15.49 -7.03 -10.81
N ASN A 68 -14.76 -7.01 -9.67
CA ASN A 68 -13.79 -8.03 -9.27
C ASN A 68 -13.99 -8.49 -7.82
N PRO A 69 -15.17 -9.07 -7.47
CA PRO A 69 -15.41 -9.50 -6.10
C PRO A 69 -14.41 -10.56 -5.64
N LEU A 70 -13.98 -10.42 -4.38
CA LEU A 70 -13.03 -11.33 -3.77
C LEU A 70 -13.68 -12.69 -3.46
N THR A 71 -13.01 -13.75 -3.86
CA THR A 71 -13.33 -15.13 -3.46
C THR A 71 -12.09 -15.85 -2.98
N PRO A 72 -12.20 -16.83 -2.06
CA PRO A 72 -11.03 -17.56 -1.57
C PRO A 72 -10.21 -18.19 -2.70
N GLN A 73 -10.87 -18.74 -3.71
CA GLN A 73 -10.21 -19.38 -4.85
C GLN A 73 -9.46 -18.37 -5.72
N LYS A 74 -10.05 -17.18 -5.94
CA LYS A 74 -9.40 -16.11 -6.71
C LYS A 74 -8.18 -15.55 -5.98
N VAL A 75 -8.30 -15.35 -4.67
CA VAL A 75 -7.19 -14.90 -3.81
C VAL A 75 -6.05 -15.91 -3.83
N GLU A 76 -6.34 -17.21 -3.71
CA GLU A 76 -5.32 -18.25 -3.73
C GLU A 76 -4.64 -18.37 -5.10
N LEU A 77 -5.41 -18.30 -6.20
CA LEU A 77 -4.84 -18.27 -7.56
C LEU A 77 -3.89 -17.06 -7.72
N GLY A 78 -4.32 -15.88 -7.32
CA GLY A 78 -3.49 -14.67 -7.38
C GLY A 78 -2.23 -14.79 -6.54
N LYS A 79 -2.32 -15.36 -5.34
CA LYS A 79 -1.18 -15.61 -4.46
C LYS A 79 -0.16 -16.57 -5.07
N LEU A 80 -0.60 -17.67 -5.63
CA LEU A 80 0.29 -18.63 -6.30
C LEU A 80 1.05 -17.94 -7.44
N MET A 81 0.33 -17.29 -8.35
CA MET A 81 0.94 -16.60 -9.49
C MET A 81 1.88 -15.44 -9.07
N TYR A 82 1.55 -14.73 -7.99
CA TYR A 82 2.35 -13.61 -7.48
C TYR A 82 3.79 -14.01 -7.13
N HIS A 83 3.98 -15.23 -6.63
CA HIS A 83 5.28 -15.75 -6.22
C HIS A 83 5.96 -16.62 -7.29
N ASP A 84 5.24 -16.99 -8.36
CA ASP A 84 5.75 -17.93 -9.36
C ASP A 84 6.63 -17.23 -10.40
N THR A 85 7.92 -17.52 -10.34
CA THR A 85 8.89 -17.05 -11.34
C THR A 85 8.73 -17.75 -12.68
N GLY A 86 8.05 -18.92 -12.73
CA GLY A 86 7.73 -19.62 -13.97
C GLY A 86 6.92 -18.82 -14.97
N LEU A 87 6.21 -17.79 -14.53
CA LEU A 87 5.45 -16.90 -15.41
C LEU A 87 6.33 -15.84 -16.12
N GLY A 88 7.57 -15.63 -15.69
CA GLY A 88 8.54 -14.72 -16.32
C GLY A 88 9.19 -15.34 -17.56
N GLN A 89 8.44 -15.53 -18.64
CA GLN A 89 8.86 -16.28 -19.84
C GLN A 89 9.32 -15.44 -21.01
N ASP A 90 9.09 -14.13 -20.97
CA ASP A 90 9.46 -13.20 -22.07
C ASP A 90 10.55 -12.20 -21.65
N PRO A 91 11.69 -12.66 -21.11
CA PRO A 91 12.76 -11.77 -20.68
C PRO A 91 13.49 -11.15 -21.87
N MET A 92 14.16 -10.03 -21.66
CA MET A 92 15.02 -9.40 -22.66
C MET A 92 16.19 -10.30 -23.09
N LYS A 93 16.66 -11.15 -22.18
CA LYS A 93 17.69 -12.16 -22.43
C LYS A 93 17.33 -13.48 -21.79
N GLU A 94 17.71 -14.59 -22.43
CA GLU A 94 17.44 -15.95 -21.93
C GLU A 94 17.88 -16.17 -20.46
N ALA A 95 18.91 -15.46 -20.02
CA ALA A 95 19.39 -15.51 -18.63
C ALA A 95 18.38 -14.97 -17.60
N GLY A 96 17.35 -14.24 -18.05
CA GLY A 96 16.27 -13.73 -17.19
C GLY A 96 15.07 -14.67 -17.08
N ARG A 97 14.95 -15.68 -17.96
CA ARG A 97 13.80 -16.59 -17.99
C ARG A 97 13.61 -17.32 -16.66
N GLY A 98 12.41 -17.23 -16.10
CA GLY A 98 12.07 -17.89 -14.85
C GLY A 98 12.78 -17.35 -13.61
N THR A 99 13.33 -16.12 -13.64
CA THR A 99 14.12 -15.54 -12.53
C THR A 99 13.42 -14.42 -11.78
N TYR A 100 12.19 -14.05 -12.18
CA TYR A 100 11.46 -12.94 -11.58
C TYR A 100 9.96 -13.21 -11.51
N SER A 101 9.33 -12.58 -10.54
CA SER A 101 7.88 -12.56 -10.31
C SER A 101 7.52 -11.23 -9.63
N CYS A 102 6.25 -10.98 -9.32
CA CYS A 102 5.85 -9.80 -8.54
C CYS A 102 6.59 -9.75 -7.19
N ALA A 103 6.78 -10.90 -6.53
CA ALA A 103 7.49 -11.02 -5.27
C ALA A 103 8.98 -10.67 -5.36
N SER A 104 9.57 -10.60 -6.56
CA SER A 104 10.97 -10.20 -6.72
C SER A 104 11.22 -8.72 -6.43
N CYS A 105 10.18 -7.88 -6.63
CA CYS A 105 10.23 -6.44 -6.37
C CYS A 105 9.32 -5.99 -5.23
N HIS A 106 8.25 -6.75 -4.94
CA HIS A 106 7.32 -6.49 -3.85
C HIS A 106 7.45 -7.57 -2.77
N VAL A 107 8.51 -7.46 -1.99
CA VAL A 107 8.98 -8.49 -1.05
C VAL A 107 8.24 -8.37 0.28
N SER A 108 7.61 -9.44 0.75
CA SER A 108 6.82 -9.46 2.00
C SER A 108 7.64 -9.01 3.21
N GLU A 109 8.88 -9.48 3.34
CA GLU A 109 9.82 -9.14 4.42
C GLU A 109 10.24 -7.67 4.41
N ALA A 110 10.15 -7.00 3.25
CA ALA A 110 10.38 -5.58 3.09
C ALA A 110 9.09 -4.73 3.11
N GLY A 111 7.97 -5.30 3.59
CA GLY A 111 6.66 -4.64 3.59
C GLY A 111 6.07 -4.47 2.19
N PHE A 112 6.21 -5.48 1.34
CA PHE A 112 5.71 -5.54 -0.04
C PHE A 112 6.20 -4.37 -0.92
N ARG A 113 7.45 -3.99 -0.73
CA ARG A 113 8.20 -3.04 -1.56
C ARG A 113 9.59 -3.62 -1.85
N PRO A 114 10.40 -3.02 -2.71
CA PRO A 114 11.76 -3.50 -2.92
C PRO A 114 12.58 -3.50 -1.63
N GLY A 115 13.27 -4.59 -1.38
CA GLY A 115 14.22 -4.70 -0.28
C GLY A 115 15.49 -3.86 -0.50
N ASN A 116 15.73 -3.45 -1.74
CA ASN A 116 16.76 -2.53 -2.14
C ASN A 116 16.14 -1.17 -2.55
N PHE A 117 16.96 -0.24 -3.01
CA PHE A 117 16.53 1.09 -3.40
C PHE A 117 15.54 1.09 -4.57
N GLN A 118 15.75 0.20 -5.56
CA GLN A 118 14.90 0.01 -6.73
C GLN A 118 14.70 -1.50 -6.99
N GLY A 119 13.47 -1.89 -7.34
CA GLY A 119 13.17 -3.27 -7.75
C GLY A 119 13.65 -3.55 -9.16
N ILE A 120 14.30 -4.68 -9.37
CA ILE A 120 14.69 -5.18 -10.70
C ILE A 120 13.93 -6.48 -10.93
N ALA A 121 13.02 -6.52 -11.91
CA ALA A 121 12.36 -7.74 -12.32
C ALA A 121 13.24 -8.53 -13.29
N ASP A 122 12.98 -8.48 -14.61
CA ASP A 122 13.89 -9.06 -15.59
C ASP A 122 15.23 -8.33 -15.60
N GLY A 123 16.31 -9.09 -15.64
CA GLY A 123 17.69 -8.59 -15.54
C GLY A 123 18.23 -8.47 -14.12
N GLY A 124 17.44 -8.83 -13.10
CA GLY A 124 17.92 -8.95 -11.72
C GLY A 124 18.46 -10.33 -11.39
N VAL A 125 19.52 -10.39 -10.56
CA VAL A 125 20.09 -11.64 -10.01
C VAL A 125 20.25 -11.50 -8.50
N ASN A 126 20.38 -12.65 -7.84
CA ASN A 126 20.39 -12.79 -6.38
C ASN A 126 19.08 -12.30 -5.75
N PHE A 127 18.96 -12.42 -4.44
CA PHE A 127 17.74 -11.97 -3.76
C PHE A 127 18.02 -11.52 -2.31
N GLY A 128 18.66 -12.36 -1.48
CA GLY A 128 18.74 -12.19 -0.04
C GLY A 128 17.47 -12.70 0.66
N ILE A 129 17.25 -12.28 1.90
CA ILE A 129 16.06 -12.64 2.68
C ILE A 129 14.89 -11.70 2.35
N GLY A 130 15.16 -10.41 2.29
CA GLY A 130 14.19 -9.34 2.05
C GLY A 130 14.39 -8.62 0.70
N GLY A 131 15.07 -9.23 -0.25
CA GLY A 131 15.36 -8.64 -1.56
C GLY A 131 16.55 -7.66 -1.58
N GLU A 132 17.28 -7.57 -0.47
CA GLU A 132 18.40 -6.64 -0.30
C GLU A 132 19.60 -6.95 -1.20
N ASP A 133 19.80 -8.22 -1.58
CA ASP A 133 20.89 -8.68 -2.44
C ASP A 133 20.53 -8.70 -3.93
N ARG A 134 19.29 -8.29 -4.31
CA ARG A 134 18.90 -8.29 -5.71
C ARG A 134 19.58 -7.15 -6.45
N VAL A 135 20.45 -7.50 -7.39
CA VAL A 135 21.29 -6.58 -8.14
C VAL A 135 21.19 -6.85 -9.63
N LYS A 136 21.67 -5.90 -10.44
CA LYS A 136 21.74 -6.02 -11.90
C LYS A 136 22.60 -7.22 -12.31
N ASN A 137 22.06 -8.03 -13.22
CA ASN A 137 22.80 -9.05 -13.94
C ASN A 137 23.80 -8.38 -14.91
N THR A 138 25.06 -8.75 -14.86
CA THR A 138 26.13 -8.19 -15.70
C THR A 138 25.93 -8.42 -17.20
N LEU A 139 25.07 -9.33 -17.59
CA LEU A 139 24.72 -9.58 -18.99
C LEU A 139 23.77 -8.52 -19.57
N TYR A 140 23.12 -7.71 -18.74
CA TYR A 140 22.15 -6.68 -19.13
C TYR A 140 22.81 -5.31 -19.18
N SER A 141 22.51 -4.49 -20.18
CA SER A 141 22.69 -3.05 -20.13
C SER A 141 21.63 -2.38 -19.25
N ASP A 142 21.76 -1.10 -18.90
CA ASP A 142 20.81 -0.42 -18.03
C ASP A 142 19.44 -0.26 -18.69
N ASP A 143 19.41 -0.05 -20.00
CA ASP A 143 18.19 0.09 -20.81
C ASP A 143 17.44 -1.23 -21.08
N GLU A 144 18.09 -2.37 -20.85
CA GLU A 144 17.48 -3.69 -20.96
C GLU A 144 16.80 -4.16 -19.66
N LEU A 145 17.11 -3.51 -18.53
CA LEU A 145 16.55 -3.86 -17.23
C LEU A 145 15.06 -3.57 -17.17
N ASP A 146 14.31 -4.49 -16.60
CA ASP A 146 12.94 -4.23 -16.19
C ASP A 146 12.94 -3.58 -14.80
N VAL A 147 12.89 -2.26 -14.82
CA VAL A 147 12.84 -1.40 -13.64
C VAL A 147 11.82 -0.29 -13.84
N GLN A 148 11.11 0.08 -12.81
CA GLN A 148 10.30 1.28 -12.83
C GLN A 148 11.15 2.51 -12.52
N SER A 149 10.92 3.62 -13.23
CA SER A 149 11.61 4.90 -12.98
C SER A 149 11.35 5.42 -11.56
N ALA A 150 10.12 5.25 -11.08
CA ALA A 150 9.74 5.51 -9.71
C ALA A 150 9.88 4.26 -8.84
N ARG A 151 10.31 4.43 -7.59
CA ARG A 151 10.37 3.32 -6.64
C ARG A 151 8.98 2.72 -6.44
N PRO A 152 8.81 1.39 -6.60
CA PRO A 152 7.55 0.73 -6.33
C PRO A 152 7.04 0.99 -4.91
N LEU A 153 5.78 1.41 -4.79
CA LEU A 153 5.12 1.63 -3.51
C LEU A 153 4.84 0.30 -2.80
N SER A 154 4.64 0.36 -1.49
CA SER A 154 4.16 -0.79 -0.74
C SER A 154 2.76 -1.19 -1.19
N MET A 155 2.52 -2.49 -1.31
CA MET A 155 1.19 -3.04 -1.57
C MET A 155 0.33 -3.17 -0.30
N VAL A 156 0.91 -2.91 0.88
CA VAL A 156 0.17 -3.00 2.16
C VAL A 156 -0.98 -1.99 2.17
N ASN A 157 -2.18 -2.46 2.49
CA ASN A 157 -3.42 -1.67 2.54
C ASN A 157 -3.85 -1.06 1.20
N VAL A 158 -3.35 -1.53 0.06
CA VAL A 158 -3.73 -0.98 -1.26
C VAL A 158 -5.22 -1.16 -1.58
N ALA A 159 -5.92 -2.09 -0.91
CA ALA A 159 -7.37 -2.24 -1.01
C ALA A 159 -8.14 -0.94 -0.70
N TYR A 160 -7.55 -0.03 0.07
CA TYR A 160 -8.12 1.28 0.42
C TYR A 160 -7.71 2.40 -0.54
N VAL A 161 -7.03 2.08 -1.64
CA VAL A 161 -6.53 3.06 -2.63
C VAL A 161 -7.26 2.86 -3.95
N SER A 162 -8.10 3.82 -4.32
CA SER A 162 -8.93 3.74 -5.53
C SER A 162 -8.15 4.03 -6.81
N ASN A 163 -7.16 4.92 -6.73
CA ASN A 163 -6.32 5.30 -7.87
C ASN A 163 -4.86 5.08 -7.48
N THR A 164 -4.17 4.24 -8.25
CA THR A 164 -2.81 3.80 -7.94
C THR A 164 -1.74 4.57 -8.71
N PHE A 165 -0.49 4.38 -8.29
CA PHE A 165 0.71 5.16 -8.62
C PHE A 165 0.79 6.52 -7.93
N TRP A 166 2.01 7.08 -7.95
CA TRP A 166 2.32 8.39 -7.36
C TRP A 166 1.46 9.52 -7.92
N ASN A 167 1.12 9.45 -9.19
CA ASN A 167 0.28 10.42 -9.87
C ASN A 167 -1.21 10.00 -9.96
N GLY A 168 -1.60 8.85 -9.41
CA GLY A 168 -2.98 8.36 -9.43
C GLY A 168 -3.51 7.97 -10.81
N GLN A 169 -2.63 7.64 -11.77
CA GLN A 169 -3.02 7.46 -13.18
C GLN A 169 -3.94 6.26 -13.44
N PHE A 170 -3.90 5.22 -12.61
CA PHE A 170 -4.73 4.03 -12.78
C PHE A 170 -6.02 4.11 -11.97
N GLY A 171 -7.09 3.58 -12.55
CA GLY A 171 -8.45 3.55 -12.03
C GLY A 171 -9.40 4.48 -12.76
N GLY A 172 -10.53 3.93 -13.24
CA GLY A 172 -11.51 4.65 -14.06
C GLY A 172 -12.48 5.55 -13.30
N GLY A 173 -12.29 5.74 -11.98
CA GLY A 173 -13.18 6.53 -11.14
C GLY A 173 -12.44 7.48 -10.20
N ASN A 174 -13.17 8.04 -9.23
CA ASN A 174 -12.64 8.93 -8.19
C ASN A 174 -11.89 10.15 -8.77
N VAL A 175 -10.59 10.31 -8.46
CA VAL A 175 -9.81 11.47 -8.94
C VAL A 175 -9.59 11.49 -10.47
N ASN A 176 -9.85 10.39 -11.15
CA ASN A 176 -9.77 10.30 -12.61
C ASN A 176 -11.11 10.53 -13.32
N GLU A 177 -12.20 10.61 -12.58
CA GLU A 177 -13.51 10.93 -13.14
C GLU A 177 -13.50 12.31 -13.81
N GLY A 178 -13.98 12.38 -15.06
CA GLY A 178 -13.97 13.61 -15.86
C GLY A 178 -12.63 13.90 -16.56
N THR A 179 -11.70 12.93 -16.58
CA THR A 179 -10.41 13.06 -17.32
C THR A 179 -10.29 12.05 -18.48
N GLU A 180 -11.42 11.50 -18.92
CA GLU A 180 -11.48 10.41 -19.91
C GLU A 180 -10.85 10.79 -21.26
N ASP A 181 -10.87 12.08 -21.60
CA ASP A 181 -10.32 12.63 -22.86
C ASP A 181 -8.79 12.55 -22.96
N VAL A 182 -8.10 12.27 -21.84
CA VAL A 182 -6.64 12.12 -21.83
C VAL A 182 -6.17 10.67 -21.66
N TRP A 183 -7.09 9.72 -21.45
CA TRP A 183 -6.70 8.31 -21.23
C TRP A 183 -6.16 7.64 -22.49
N ASP A 184 -6.66 8.02 -23.67
CA ASP A 184 -6.22 7.48 -24.96
C ASP A 184 -4.86 8.05 -25.43
N LEU A 185 -4.27 8.97 -24.66
CA LEU A 185 -2.95 9.51 -24.97
C LEU A 185 -1.80 8.56 -24.65
N ARG A 186 -2.09 7.48 -23.93
CA ARG A 186 -1.09 6.50 -23.48
C ARG A 186 -1.74 5.12 -23.35
N ASP A 187 -1.05 4.09 -23.84
CA ASP A 187 -1.53 2.71 -23.82
C ASP A 187 -1.85 2.20 -22.42
N ASP A 188 -1.07 2.62 -21.38
CA ASP A 188 -1.29 2.21 -19.99
C ASP A 188 -2.56 2.82 -19.37
N THR A 189 -2.90 4.07 -19.70
CA THR A 189 -4.08 4.75 -19.17
C THR A 189 -5.36 4.46 -19.96
N GLU A 190 -5.29 3.95 -21.18
CA GLU A 190 -6.44 3.47 -21.96
C GLU A 190 -7.22 2.39 -21.18
N LEU A 191 -6.53 1.59 -20.35
CA LEU A 191 -7.14 0.57 -19.50
C LEU A 191 -8.16 1.13 -18.50
N ASN A 192 -8.13 2.42 -18.18
CA ASN A 192 -9.12 3.07 -17.30
C ASN A 192 -10.54 3.03 -17.89
N HIS A 193 -10.69 2.97 -19.23
CA HIS A 193 -11.98 2.81 -19.90
C HIS A 193 -12.71 1.51 -19.51
N LEU A 194 -11.99 0.49 -19.01
CA LEU A 194 -12.59 -0.71 -18.47
C LEU A 194 -13.39 -0.42 -17.18
N GLY A 195 -13.15 0.75 -16.55
CA GLY A 195 -13.85 1.24 -15.37
C GLY A 195 -13.64 0.37 -14.14
N PHE A 196 -12.49 -0.29 -14.02
CA PHE A 196 -12.00 -0.91 -12.79
C PHE A 196 -11.34 0.12 -11.87
N GLU A 197 -11.14 -0.25 -10.60
CA GLU A 197 -10.28 0.49 -9.69
C GLU A 197 -8.79 0.36 -10.07
N GLY A 198 -7.96 1.20 -9.43
CA GLY A 198 -6.56 1.35 -9.81
C GLY A 198 -5.72 0.08 -9.74
N ILE A 199 -5.97 -0.80 -8.76
CA ILE A 199 -5.16 -2.01 -8.62
C ILE A 199 -5.44 -3.03 -9.74
N GLU A 200 -6.66 -3.12 -10.23
CA GLU A 200 -7.02 -3.99 -11.34
C GLU A 200 -6.39 -3.50 -12.64
N THR A 201 -6.55 -2.21 -12.96
CA THR A 201 -5.97 -1.61 -14.18
C THR A 201 -4.45 -1.59 -14.14
N GLN A 202 -3.86 -1.26 -12.99
CA GLN A 202 -2.40 -1.29 -12.82
C GLN A 202 -1.81 -2.69 -13.01
N ASN A 203 -2.47 -3.75 -12.51
CA ASN A 203 -1.98 -5.11 -12.73
C ASN A 203 -2.09 -5.56 -14.19
N MET A 204 -3.08 -5.08 -14.95
CA MET A 204 -3.17 -5.35 -16.39
C MET A 204 -1.96 -4.77 -17.13
N ASP A 205 -1.64 -3.51 -16.89
CA ASP A 205 -0.43 -2.88 -17.44
C ASP A 205 0.85 -3.53 -16.89
N GLY A 206 0.91 -3.76 -15.57
CA GLY A 206 2.09 -4.28 -14.90
C GLY A 206 2.51 -5.67 -15.37
N LEU A 207 1.58 -6.56 -15.67
CA LEU A 207 1.92 -7.88 -16.20
C LEU A 207 2.58 -7.78 -17.59
N ILE A 208 2.12 -6.86 -18.42
CA ILE A 208 2.70 -6.58 -19.74
C ILE A 208 4.07 -5.91 -19.57
N ALA A 209 4.13 -4.83 -18.80
CA ALA A 209 5.34 -4.05 -18.56
C ALA A 209 6.47 -4.89 -17.96
N HIS A 210 6.13 -5.84 -17.07
CA HIS A 210 7.08 -6.73 -16.41
C HIS A 210 7.28 -8.06 -17.16
N ARG A 211 6.91 -8.15 -18.45
CA ARG A 211 7.22 -9.30 -19.31
C ARG A 211 6.75 -10.63 -18.71
N ILE A 212 5.58 -10.61 -18.04
CA ILE A 212 4.92 -11.80 -17.52
C ILE A 212 4.09 -12.42 -18.64
N THR A 213 4.23 -13.71 -18.83
CA THR A 213 3.52 -14.46 -19.87
C THR A 213 2.29 -15.15 -19.27
N ILE A 214 1.13 -14.87 -19.85
CA ILE A 214 -0.13 -15.55 -19.53
C ILE A 214 -0.76 -16.01 -20.85
N ASN A 215 -0.80 -17.30 -21.05
CA ASN A 215 -1.52 -17.96 -22.14
C ASN A 215 -1.88 -19.39 -21.73
N LYS A 216 -2.79 -20.01 -22.47
CA LYS A 216 -3.31 -21.34 -22.12
C LYS A 216 -2.22 -22.40 -22.07
N GLU A 217 -1.29 -22.37 -23.01
CA GLU A 217 -0.21 -23.36 -23.15
C GLU A 217 0.68 -23.37 -21.90
N LEU A 218 1.11 -22.18 -21.44
CA LEU A 218 1.93 -22.03 -20.25
C LEU A 218 1.16 -22.41 -18.99
N LEU A 219 -0.10 -21.99 -18.89
CA LEU A 219 -0.94 -22.30 -17.74
C LEU A 219 -1.26 -23.79 -17.65
N ASP A 220 -1.37 -24.50 -18.78
CA ASP A 220 -1.48 -25.96 -18.81
C ASP A 220 -0.18 -26.64 -18.31
N GLU A 221 0.97 -26.15 -18.77
CA GLU A 221 2.29 -26.67 -18.39
C GLU A 221 2.54 -26.56 -16.88
N TYR A 222 2.19 -25.40 -16.28
CA TYR A 222 2.38 -25.14 -14.85
C TYR A 222 1.18 -25.57 -13.98
N GLY A 223 0.12 -26.14 -14.57
CA GLY A 223 -1.02 -26.70 -13.83
C GLY A 223 -2.03 -25.66 -13.35
N TYR A 224 -2.01 -24.43 -13.88
CA TYR A 224 -2.94 -23.35 -13.50
C TYR A 224 -4.30 -23.44 -14.17
N THR A 225 -4.45 -24.11 -15.31
CA THR A 225 -5.70 -24.15 -16.10
C THR A 225 -6.89 -24.56 -15.25
N PHE A 226 -6.73 -25.59 -14.41
CA PHE A 226 -7.80 -26.04 -13.51
C PHE A 226 -8.26 -24.95 -12.54
N LEU A 227 -7.33 -24.15 -12.01
CA LEU A 227 -7.65 -23.06 -11.10
C LEU A 227 -8.34 -21.90 -11.84
N PHE A 228 -7.89 -21.57 -13.05
CA PHE A 228 -8.57 -20.59 -13.90
C PHE A 228 -9.99 -21.03 -14.24
N ASP A 229 -10.21 -22.29 -14.57
CA ASP A 229 -11.54 -22.85 -14.86
C ASP A 229 -12.49 -22.75 -13.66
N GLN A 230 -11.98 -22.93 -12.46
CA GLN A 230 -12.78 -22.77 -11.24
C GLN A 230 -13.09 -21.30 -10.93
N VAL A 231 -12.10 -20.44 -11.05
CA VAL A 231 -12.21 -19.02 -10.66
C VAL A 231 -13.02 -18.22 -11.68
N PHE A 232 -12.86 -18.53 -12.96
CA PHE A 232 -13.43 -17.79 -14.09
C PHE A 232 -14.42 -18.64 -14.90
N ALA A 233 -15.20 -19.50 -14.22
CA ALA A 233 -16.16 -20.38 -14.86
C ALA A 233 -17.18 -19.64 -15.73
N ASP A 234 -17.56 -18.43 -15.31
CA ASP A 234 -18.54 -17.58 -16.02
C ASP A 234 -17.93 -16.79 -17.19
N VAL A 235 -16.60 -16.81 -17.35
CA VAL A 235 -15.89 -16.17 -18.46
C VAL A 235 -15.82 -17.15 -19.64
N PRO A 236 -16.09 -16.71 -20.89
CA PRO A 236 -15.91 -17.55 -22.08
C PRO A 236 -14.50 -18.17 -22.12
N VAL A 237 -14.39 -19.43 -22.55
CA VAL A 237 -13.12 -20.18 -22.51
C VAL A 237 -12.02 -19.49 -23.30
N GLU A 238 -12.37 -18.84 -24.42
CA GLU A 238 -11.45 -18.08 -25.29
C GLU A 238 -10.87 -16.82 -24.61
N GLU A 239 -11.53 -16.29 -23.56
CA GLU A 239 -11.12 -15.10 -22.82
C GLU A 239 -10.55 -15.42 -21.44
N ARG A 240 -10.64 -16.69 -21.01
CA ARG A 240 -10.36 -17.14 -19.63
C ARG A 240 -8.88 -17.13 -19.26
N TYR A 241 -7.99 -17.38 -20.23
CA TYR A 241 -6.55 -17.55 -19.99
C TYR A 241 -5.75 -16.37 -20.52
N THR A 242 -6.08 -15.17 -20.03
CA THR A 242 -5.56 -13.91 -20.53
C THR A 242 -4.90 -13.08 -19.42
N ILE A 243 -4.14 -12.08 -19.84
CA ILE A 243 -3.58 -11.05 -18.90
C ILE A 243 -4.71 -10.42 -18.08
N ALA A 244 -5.86 -10.13 -18.68
CA ALA A 244 -6.97 -9.49 -17.98
C ALA A 244 -7.49 -10.35 -16.82
N THR A 245 -7.78 -11.62 -17.05
CA THR A 245 -8.25 -12.53 -15.98
C THR A 245 -7.18 -12.81 -14.94
N ALA A 246 -5.91 -12.99 -15.35
CA ALA A 246 -4.81 -13.14 -14.41
C ALA A 246 -4.69 -11.91 -13.53
N SER A 247 -4.74 -10.69 -14.07
CA SER A 247 -4.63 -9.44 -13.30
C SER A 247 -5.74 -9.30 -12.27
N LEU A 248 -6.96 -9.77 -12.56
CA LEU A 248 -8.06 -9.79 -11.58
C LEU A 248 -7.75 -10.72 -10.40
N ALA A 249 -7.09 -11.86 -10.64
CA ALA A 249 -6.66 -12.75 -9.57
C ALA A 249 -5.49 -12.16 -8.77
N PHE A 250 -4.48 -11.59 -9.43
CA PHE A 250 -3.41 -10.85 -8.75
C PHE A 250 -3.98 -9.75 -7.83
N SER A 251 -4.90 -8.94 -8.35
CA SER A 251 -5.54 -7.85 -7.60
C SER A 251 -6.31 -8.38 -6.39
N ALA A 252 -7.00 -9.50 -6.53
CA ALA A 252 -7.71 -10.13 -5.43
C ALA A 252 -6.77 -10.54 -4.29
N TYR A 253 -5.62 -11.13 -4.60
CA TYR A 253 -4.61 -11.43 -3.59
C TYR A 253 -4.02 -10.16 -2.95
N ILE A 254 -3.62 -9.19 -3.77
CA ILE A 254 -2.98 -7.97 -3.28
C ILE A 254 -3.90 -7.19 -2.34
N ARG A 255 -5.22 -7.18 -2.58
CA ARG A 255 -6.20 -6.56 -1.68
C ARG A 255 -6.24 -7.20 -0.28
N THR A 256 -5.83 -8.45 -0.13
CA THR A 256 -5.74 -9.12 1.18
C THR A 256 -4.48 -8.77 1.98
N ILE A 257 -3.56 -8.01 1.42
CA ILE A 257 -2.31 -7.58 2.09
C ILE A 257 -2.63 -6.40 3.00
N LEU A 258 -2.97 -6.68 4.25
CA LEU A 258 -3.43 -5.71 5.23
C LEU A 258 -2.48 -5.60 6.43
N ALA A 259 -2.30 -4.39 6.95
CA ALA A 259 -1.54 -4.13 8.18
C ALA A 259 -2.39 -4.41 9.45
N ASN A 260 -3.23 -5.42 9.43
CA ASN A 260 -4.23 -5.75 10.47
C ASN A 260 -3.64 -6.42 11.73
N ARG A 261 -2.33 -6.69 11.74
CA ARG A 261 -1.56 -7.27 12.86
C ARG A 261 -0.53 -6.29 13.44
N ALA A 262 -0.62 -5.00 13.08
CA ALA A 262 0.24 -3.99 13.65
C ALA A 262 -0.11 -3.75 15.14
N PRO A 263 0.85 -3.37 16.01
CA PRO A 263 0.57 -3.10 17.42
C PRO A 263 -0.55 -2.08 17.64
N PHE A 264 -0.71 -1.11 16.76
CA PHE A 264 -1.83 -0.17 16.81
C PHE A 264 -3.18 -0.87 16.61
N GLN A 265 -3.26 -1.86 15.73
CA GLN A 265 -4.47 -2.66 15.51
C GLN A 265 -4.81 -3.50 16.75
N ASP A 266 -3.82 -4.07 17.43
CA ASP A 266 -4.03 -4.82 18.65
C ASP A 266 -4.51 -3.91 19.78
N TRP A 267 -3.95 -2.69 19.88
CA TRP A 267 -4.41 -1.68 20.82
C TRP A 267 -5.88 -1.26 20.56
N LEU A 268 -6.27 -1.05 19.30
CA LEU A 268 -7.65 -0.74 18.91
C LEU A 268 -8.62 -1.86 19.32
N LYS A 269 -8.18 -3.12 19.27
CA LYS A 269 -8.94 -4.33 19.66
C LYS A 269 -8.95 -4.57 21.16
N GLY A 270 -8.30 -3.71 21.97
CA GLY A 270 -8.36 -3.71 23.42
C GLY A 270 -7.09 -4.16 24.15
N ASP A 271 -6.05 -4.59 23.46
CA ASP A 271 -4.74 -4.86 24.08
C ASP A 271 -4.01 -3.55 24.37
N ARG A 272 -4.25 -2.99 25.55
CA ARG A 272 -3.67 -1.70 25.95
C ARG A 272 -2.15 -1.76 26.17
N GLU A 273 -1.55 -2.95 26.23
CA GLU A 273 -0.10 -3.15 26.38
C GLU A 273 0.60 -3.21 25.01
N ALA A 274 -0.14 -3.35 23.91
CA ALA A 274 0.41 -3.40 22.55
C ALA A 274 1.17 -2.12 22.13
N LEU A 275 0.87 -0.97 22.75
CA LEU A 275 1.59 0.29 22.54
C LEU A 275 2.32 0.73 23.81
N GLY A 276 3.59 1.11 23.67
CA GLY A 276 4.38 1.71 24.71
C GLY A 276 4.08 3.20 24.94
N TYR A 277 4.77 3.80 25.91
CA TYR A 277 4.55 5.19 26.31
C TYR A 277 4.75 6.20 25.17
N GLU A 278 5.85 6.11 24.43
CA GLU A 278 6.17 7.04 23.34
C GLU A 278 5.29 6.80 22.10
N GLU A 279 4.89 5.56 21.84
CA GLU A 279 3.98 5.21 20.76
C GLU A 279 2.58 5.79 21.00
N LYS A 280 2.05 5.70 22.24
CA LYS A 280 0.78 6.35 22.62
C LYS A 280 0.84 7.86 22.44
N LYS A 281 1.93 8.50 22.88
CA LYS A 281 2.14 9.94 22.68
C LYS A 281 2.21 10.32 21.19
N GLY A 282 2.92 9.52 20.40
CA GLY A 282 3.00 9.70 18.95
C GLY A 282 1.63 9.59 18.30
N ALA A 283 0.84 8.60 18.67
CA ALA A 283 -0.53 8.43 18.18
C ALA A 283 -1.43 9.61 18.58
N ILE A 284 -1.37 10.08 19.82
CA ILE A 284 -2.10 11.29 20.25
C ILE A 284 -1.71 12.50 19.41
N LEU A 285 -0.41 12.71 19.16
CA LEU A 285 0.05 13.80 18.30
C LEU A 285 -0.51 13.69 16.88
N PHE A 286 -0.57 12.49 16.32
CA PHE A 286 -1.12 12.22 14.98
C PHE A 286 -2.59 12.64 14.88
N PHE A 287 -3.41 12.25 15.86
CA PHE A 287 -4.84 12.56 15.87
C PHE A 287 -5.15 14.01 16.32
N GLU A 288 -4.25 14.67 17.04
CA GLU A 288 -4.48 16.01 17.61
C GLU A 288 -3.53 17.08 17.03
N LYS A 289 -2.48 17.40 17.79
CA LYS A 289 -1.65 18.60 17.57
C LYS A 289 -0.90 18.60 16.25
N ALA A 290 -0.40 17.46 15.80
CA ALA A 290 0.33 17.33 14.53
C ALA A 290 -0.60 17.39 13.31
N GLN A 291 -1.91 17.20 13.51
CA GLN A 291 -2.96 17.29 12.48
C GLN A 291 -2.80 16.32 11.31
N CYS A 292 -2.01 15.24 11.48
CA CYS A 292 -1.79 14.25 10.43
C CYS A 292 -3.10 13.60 9.95
N ILE A 293 -4.06 13.45 10.88
CA ILE A 293 -5.40 12.90 10.61
C ILE A 293 -6.20 13.73 9.59
N GLN A 294 -5.85 14.98 9.32
CA GLN A 294 -6.54 15.79 8.32
C GLN A 294 -6.36 15.27 6.90
N CYS A 295 -5.21 14.64 6.63
CA CYS A 295 -4.93 13.99 5.35
C CYS A 295 -4.96 12.45 5.46
N HIS A 296 -4.79 11.89 6.66
CA HIS A 296 -4.73 10.45 6.93
C HIS A 296 -5.99 9.95 7.65
N TYR A 297 -7.16 10.22 7.11
CA TYR A 297 -8.46 10.06 7.80
C TYR A 297 -9.20 8.76 7.50
N ASN A 298 -8.81 8.01 6.46
CA ASN A 298 -9.47 6.75 6.09
C ASN A 298 -9.19 5.64 7.12
N GLN A 299 -9.93 4.55 7.04
CA GLN A 299 -9.82 3.40 7.94
C GLN A 299 -8.39 2.85 8.06
N ASN A 300 -7.63 2.88 6.96
CA ASN A 300 -6.22 2.47 6.90
C ASN A 300 -5.23 3.57 7.29
N LEU A 301 -5.69 4.70 7.81
CA LEU A 301 -4.92 5.93 8.05
C LEU A 301 -4.21 6.46 6.79
N GLY A 302 -4.83 6.25 5.63
CA GLY A 302 -4.45 6.83 4.35
C GLY A 302 -5.50 7.80 3.85
N SER A 303 -5.37 8.22 2.58
CA SER A 303 -6.40 8.96 1.85
C SER A 303 -6.22 8.71 0.35
N SER A 304 -7.27 8.99 -0.44
CA SER A 304 -7.20 8.98 -1.89
C SER A 304 -7.03 10.38 -2.47
N GLU A 305 -6.75 11.37 -1.62
CA GLU A 305 -6.50 12.76 -2.02
C GLU A 305 -5.02 12.99 -2.34
N PHE A 306 -4.76 13.93 -3.23
CA PHE A 306 -3.41 14.35 -3.61
C PHE A 306 -3.13 15.74 -3.06
N HIS A 307 -1.97 15.90 -2.43
CA HIS A 307 -1.58 17.16 -1.78
C HIS A 307 -0.17 17.58 -2.19
N ALA A 308 -0.01 18.82 -2.59
CA ALA A 308 1.29 19.42 -2.90
C ALA A 308 2.05 19.76 -1.60
N LEU A 309 2.84 18.84 -1.10
CA LEU A 309 3.59 18.96 0.16
C LEU A 309 5.01 19.50 -0.02
N GLY A 310 5.43 19.81 -1.25
CA GLY A 310 6.80 20.27 -1.55
C GLY A 310 7.87 19.18 -1.37
N VAL A 311 7.49 17.90 -1.53
CA VAL A 311 8.46 16.80 -1.59
C VAL A 311 9.25 16.86 -2.90
N THR A 312 10.47 16.35 -2.87
CA THR A 312 11.34 16.25 -4.05
C THR A 312 10.77 15.30 -5.09
N ASP A 313 10.83 15.66 -6.37
CA ASP A 313 10.41 14.80 -7.47
C ASP A 313 11.24 13.52 -7.56
N MET A 314 10.64 12.43 -8.04
CA MET A 314 11.23 11.10 -7.97
C MET A 314 12.46 10.94 -8.87
N ASP A 315 12.57 11.70 -9.96
CA ASP A 315 13.71 11.72 -10.87
C ASP A 315 15.00 12.26 -10.22
N GLN A 316 14.89 12.99 -9.10
CA GLN A 316 16.03 13.50 -8.35
C GLN A 316 16.71 12.44 -7.48
N ILE A 317 16.14 11.24 -7.42
CA ILE A 317 16.70 10.11 -6.70
C ILE A 317 17.51 9.24 -7.67
N PRO A 318 18.82 9.04 -7.47
CA PRO A 318 19.65 8.22 -8.36
C PRO A 318 19.14 6.79 -8.45
N SER A 319 18.72 6.35 -9.64
CA SER A 319 18.27 4.99 -9.92
C SER A 319 18.43 4.68 -11.42
N TYR A 320 18.19 3.42 -11.81
CA TYR A 320 18.19 3.03 -13.21
C TYR A 320 17.01 3.64 -13.95
N ASN A 321 17.22 4.10 -15.17
CA ASN A 321 16.17 4.53 -16.13
C ASN A 321 15.22 5.62 -15.60
N THR A 322 15.66 6.44 -14.65
CA THR A 322 14.94 7.66 -14.24
C THR A 322 15.20 8.79 -15.24
N SER A 323 14.14 9.53 -15.57
CA SER A 323 14.23 10.70 -16.43
C SER A 323 13.37 11.84 -15.87
N PRO A 324 13.87 13.10 -15.86
CA PRO A 324 13.05 14.25 -15.50
C PRO A 324 11.88 14.49 -16.47
N ASP A 325 11.96 13.92 -17.70
CA ASP A 325 10.89 14.03 -18.70
C ASP A 325 9.75 13.02 -18.47
N ASP A 326 9.93 12.05 -17.55
CA ASP A 326 8.87 11.10 -17.20
C ASP A 326 7.83 11.78 -16.30
N ARG A 327 6.70 12.12 -16.90
CA ARG A 327 5.59 12.81 -16.20
C ARG A 327 5.04 12.04 -15.01
N ARG A 328 5.24 10.73 -14.92
CA ARG A 328 4.83 9.92 -13.76
C ARG A 328 5.54 10.36 -12.48
N ASN A 329 6.73 10.96 -12.59
CA ASN A 329 7.53 11.44 -11.47
C ASN A 329 6.94 12.72 -10.82
N LEU A 330 6.16 13.50 -11.56
CA LEU A 330 5.66 14.80 -11.11
C LEU A 330 4.46 14.70 -10.15
N GLY A 331 3.93 13.50 -9.92
CA GLY A 331 2.71 13.34 -9.15
C GLY A 331 1.49 13.89 -9.90
N ARG A 332 0.50 14.37 -9.16
CA ARG A 332 -0.74 14.95 -9.69
C ARG A 332 -0.76 16.46 -9.40
N GLY A 333 0.08 17.19 -10.04
CA GLY A 333 0.19 18.64 -9.88
C GLY A 333 -0.58 19.41 -10.95
#